data_9aaf33e02683bb4e44d7575d7bc71f38
#
_entry.id   9aaf33e02683bb4e44d7575d7bc71f38
#
_cell.length_a   1.000
_cell.length_b   1.000
_cell.length_c   1.000
_cell.angle_alpha   90.00
_cell.angle_beta   90.00
_cell.angle_gamma   90.00
#
_symmetry.space_group_name_H-M   'P 1'
#
loop_
_entity.id
_entity.type
_entity.pdbx_description
1 polymer ?
#
loop_
_entity_poly.entity_id
_entity_poly.type
_entity_poly.pdbx_seq_one_letter_code
_entity_poly.pdbx_strand_id
1 'polypeptide(L)'
;NIEVLCHSSIRINKEKVIYIDPFKINKNYNDADIIFITHDHYDHYSEEDIDKVIKEDTTIVISKDLLKKLLKKGINKNAIITVEPNEKYMVQGIKFETIPAYNTNKTFHPKENGWVGYSITLDDIRYYIAGDTDITEENRKVKCDVAFVPVGGTYTTDFKEAAQLINEIQPKIAVPIHYGSVVGTKQDATDFIKLLNPSIKGIILMKQ
;
A
#
# COMPACT_ATOMS: atom_id res chain seq x y z
N ASN A 1 8.94 -8.51 -11.30
CA ASN A 1 9.82 -7.70 -10.45
C ASN A 1 8.97 -6.87 -9.48
N ILE A 2 9.37 -6.81 -8.19
CA ILE A 2 8.70 -6.01 -7.16
C ILE A 2 9.75 -5.12 -6.50
N GLU A 3 9.45 -3.84 -6.35
CA GLU A 3 10.35 -2.84 -5.77
C GLU A 3 9.58 -1.98 -4.78
N VAL A 4 10.18 -1.66 -3.65
CA VAL A 4 9.78 -0.55 -2.77
C VAL A 4 10.66 0.63 -3.13
N LEU A 5 10.08 1.63 -3.77
CA LEU A 5 10.82 2.76 -4.35
C LEU A 5 11.23 3.77 -3.27
N CYS A 6 10.29 4.13 -2.42
CA CYS A 6 10.50 5.01 -1.28
C CYS A 6 9.31 4.88 -0.32
N HIS A 7 9.54 4.85 0.97
CA HIS A 7 8.51 4.89 2.01
C HIS A 7 7.45 3.80 1.84
N SER A 8 6.24 4.13 1.35
CA SER A 8 5.17 3.18 1.03
C SER A 8 4.98 2.98 -0.48
N SER A 9 5.81 3.63 -1.30
CA SER A 9 5.70 3.55 -2.76
C SER A 9 6.20 2.22 -3.28
N ILE A 10 5.28 1.43 -3.85
CA ILE A 10 5.57 0.09 -4.37
C ILE A 10 5.34 0.07 -5.88
N ARG A 11 6.24 -0.57 -6.61
CA ARG A 11 6.09 -0.87 -8.04
C ARG A 11 6.13 -2.38 -8.25
N ILE A 12 5.08 -2.92 -8.85
CA ILE A 12 5.01 -4.32 -9.27
C ILE A 12 5.02 -4.33 -10.80
N ASN A 13 6.05 -4.91 -11.39
CA ASN A 13 6.19 -5.05 -12.83
C ASN A 13 6.12 -6.55 -13.19
N LYS A 14 4.95 -6.95 -13.69
CA LYS A 14 4.62 -8.29 -14.20
C LYS A 14 3.95 -8.15 -15.56
N GLU A 15 2.86 -8.86 -15.82
CA GLU A 15 2.00 -8.67 -17.02
C GLU A 15 1.44 -7.23 -17.11
N LYS A 16 1.14 -6.66 -15.94
CA LYS A 16 0.75 -5.27 -15.73
C LYS A 16 1.76 -4.55 -14.86
N VAL A 17 1.98 -3.28 -15.14
CA VAL A 17 2.76 -2.41 -14.28
C VAL A 17 1.83 -1.71 -13.30
N ILE A 18 1.98 -2.03 -12.03
CA ILE A 18 1.13 -1.52 -10.94
C ILE A 18 1.97 -0.66 -10.01
N TYR A 19 1.47 0.52 -9.69
CA TYR A 19 2.00 1.35 -8.63
C TYR A 19 1.02 1.43 -7.46
N ILE A 20 1.55 1.40 -6.25
CA ILE A 20 0.82 1.69 -5.03
C ILE A 20 1.49 2.90 -4.38
N ASP A 21 0.69 3.93 -4.07
CA ASP A 21 1.12 5.14 -3.39
C ASP A 21 2.43 5.74 -3.97
N PRO A 22 2.47 6.13 -5.27
CA PRO A 22 3.68 6.66 -5.88
C PRO A 22 4.12 7.94 -5.17
N PHE A 23 5.34 7.90 -4.59
CA PHE A 23 5.91 8.97 -3.79
C PHE A 23 7.43 9.05 -3.97
N LYS A 24 7.96 10.27 -4.13
CA LYS A 24 9.39 10.54 -4.38
C LYS A 24 9.94 9.71 -5.55
N ILE A 25 9.19 9.66 -6.63
CA ILE A 25 9.61 9.01 -7.87
C ILE A 25 10.74 9.83 -8.51
N ASN A 26 11.87 9.20 -8.76
CA ASN A 26 13.11 9.87 -9.18
C ASN A 26 13.24 10.11 -10.69
N LYS A 27 12.32 9.56 -11.51
CA LYS A 27 12.31 9.74 -12.97
C LYS A 27 10.90 9.51 -13.54
N ASN A 28 10.68 9.98 -14.75
CA ASN A 28 9.45 9.72 -15.47
C ASN A 28 9.48 8.29 -16.03
N TYR A 29 8.58 7.44 -15.53
CA TYR A 29 8.40 6.08 -16.02
C TYR A 29 7.33 6.02 -17.13
N ASN A 30 6.20 6.72 -16.94
CA ASN A 30 5.05 6.76 -17.86
C ASN A 30 4.62 5.37 -18.32
N ASP A 31 4.60 4.41 -17.40
CA ASP A 31 4.36 2.99 -17.70
C ASP A 31 3.26 2.34 -16.84
N ALA A 32 2.60 3.08 -15.95
CA ALA A 32 1.59 2.53 -15.07
C ALA A 32 0.36 2.05 -15.85
N ASP A 33 0.01 0.78 -15.74
CA ASP A 33 -1.30 0.28 -16.15
C ASP A 33 -2.35 0.62 -15.09
N ILE A 34 -1.98 0.44 -13.81
CA ILE A 34 -2.88 0.68 -12.68
C ILE A 34 -2.11 1.42 -11.58
N ILE A 35 -2.75 2.42 -10.98
CA ILE A 35 -2.27 3.09 -9.78
C ILE A 35 -3.30 2.87 -8.67
N PHE A 36 -2.87 2.31 -7.54
CA PHE A 36 -3.66 2.21 -6.32
C PHE A 36 -3.21 3.28 -5.33
N ILE A 37 -4.15 4.04 -4.77
CA ILE A 37 -3.90 5.01 -3.71
C ILE A 37 -4.66 4.57 -2.48
N THR A 38 -3.96 4.41 -1.36
CA THR A 38 -4.55 3.93 -0.10
C THR A 38 -5.36 5.00 0.60
N HIS A 39 -4.87 6.25 0.62
CA HIS A 39 -5.51 7.37 1.32
C HIS A 39 -4.94 8.74 0.93
N ASP A 40 -5.55 9.81 1.45
CA ASP A 40 -5.28 11.21 1.10
C ASP A 40 -4.26 11.89 2.02
N HIS A 41 -3.09 11.26 2.24
CA HIS A 41 -1.94 11.96 2.80
C HIS A 41 -0.87 12.19 1.72
N TYR A 42 -0.08 13.26 1.88
CA TYR A 42 0.86 13.74 0.84
C TYR A 42 1.94 12.73 0.46
N ASP A 43 2.26 11.81 1.34
CA ASP A 43 3.25 10.73 1.16
C ASP A 43 2.66 9.45 0.54
N HIS A 44 1.36 9.46 0.25
CA HIS A 44 0.62 8.40 -0.45
C HIS A 44 -0.09 8.93 -1.70
N TYR A 45 -0.65 10.15 -1.63
CA TYR A 45 -1.22 10.86 -2.77
C TYR A 45 -0.37 12.06 -3.15
N SER A 46 0.59 11.85 -4.05
CA SER A 46 1.45 12.88 -4.65
C SER A 46 1.07 13.11 -6.11
N GLU A 47 0.46 14.27 -6.40
CA GLU A 47 0.08 14.61 -7.78
C GLU A 47 1.28 14.67 -8.72
N GLU A 48 2.42 15.18 -8.24
CA GLU A 48 3.68 15.24 -8.99
C GLU A 48 4.19 13.83 -9.34
N ASP A 49 4.12 12.89 -8.39
CA ASP A 49 4.63 11.54 -8.61
C ASP A 49 3.65 10.67 -9.44
N ILE A 50 2.35 10.93 -9.33
CA ILE A 50 1.35 10.34 -10.25
C ILE A 50 1.68 10.75 -11.69
N ASP A 51 2.03 12.03 -11.95
CA ASP A 51 2.39 12.50 -13.29
C ASP A 51 3.62 11.81 -13.88
N LYS A 52 4.55 11.38 -13.03
CA LYS A 52 5.76 10.66 -13.47
C LYS A 52 5.51 9.20 -13.87
N VAL A 53 4.40 8.62 -13.44
CA VAL A 53 4.12 7.19 -13.69
C VAL A 53 2.93 6.96 -14.61
N ILE A 54 1.98 7.90 -14.66
CA ILE A 54 0.75 7.79 -15.47
C ILE A 54 1.03 7.76 -16.97
N LYS A 55 0.24 7.00 -17.71
CA LYS A 55 0.13 7.00 -19.18
C LYS A 55 -1.34 7.12 -19.61
N GLU A 56 -1.63 7.18 -20.90
CA GLU A 56 -2.96 7.49 -21.45
C GLU A 56 -4.06 6.50 -20.99
N ASP A 57 -3.73 5.20 -20.90
CA ASP A 57 -4.66 4.12 -20.55
C ASP A 57 -4.58 3.67 -19.08
N THR A 58 -3.93 4.45 -18.21
CA THR A 58 -3.82 4.16 -16.79
C THR A 58 -5.19 4.22 -16.11
N THR A 59 -5.50 3.23 -15.29
CA THR A 59 -6.64 3.28 -14.35
C THR A 59 -6.15 3.60 -12.95
N ILE A 60 -6.80 4.54 -12.27
CA ILE A 60 -6.46 4.94 -10.90
C ILE A 60 -7.55 4.48 -9.94
N VAL A 61 -7.18 3.71 -8.92
CA VAL A 61 -8.05 3.18 -7.88
C VAL A 61 -7.83 3.99 -6.60
N ILE A 62 -8.89 4.57 -6.06
CA ILE A 62 -8.83 5.53 -4.95
C ILE A 62 -9.98 5.37 -3.96
N SER A 63 -9.81 5.84 -2.73
CA SER A 63 -10.92 6.14 -1.82
C SER A 63 -11.76 7.32 -2.32
N LYS A 64 -13.03 7.41 -1.90
CA LYS A 64 -13.99 8.39 -2.44
C LYS A 64 -13.58 9.85 -2.23
N ASP A 65 -12.90 10.17 -1.16
CA ASP A 65 -12.46 11.52 -0.81
C ASP A 65 -11.49 12.12 -1.83
N LEU A 66 -10.69 11.28 -2.50
CA LEU A 66 -9.74 11.70 -3.53
C LEU A 66 -10.37 12.03 -4.90
N LEU A 67 -11.62 11.62 -5.14
CA LEU A 67 -12.25 11.78 -6.45
C LEU A 67 -12.26 13.24 -6.94
N LYS A 68 -12.61 14.17 -6.08
CA LYS A 68 -12.65 15.60 -6.46
C LYS A 68 -11.27 16.15 -6.81
N LYS A 69 -10.21 15.69 -6.15
CA LYS A 69 -8.83 16.11 -6.41
C LYS A 69 -8.38 15.64 -7.78
N LEU A 70 -8.60 14.36 -8.11
CA LEU A 70 -8.23 13.81 -9.42
C LEU A 70 -9.01 14.45 -10.57
N LEU A 71 -10.31 14.69 -10.40
CA LEU A 71 -11.12 15.39 -11.42
C LEU A 71 -10.62 16.82 -11.62
N LYS A 72 -10.27 17.54 -10.55
CA LYS A 72 -9.69 18.90 -10.63
C LYS A 72 -8.32 18.89 -11.33
N LYS A 73 -7.54 17.84 -11.12
CA LYS A 73 -6.26 17.62 -11.85
C LYS A 73 -6.46 17.34 -13.35
N GLY A 74 -7.68 17.06 -13.80
CA GLY A 74 -8.00 16.78 -15.20
C GLY A 74 -7.96 15.30 -15.57
N ILE A 75 -7.86 14.39 -14.60
CA ILE A 75 -7.94 12.95 -14.86
C ILE A 75 -9.37 12.60 -15.33
N ASN A 76 -9.46 11.86 -16.41
CA ASN A 76 -10.75 11.43 -16.94
C ASN A 76 -11.51 10.56 -15.92
N LYS A 77 -12.77 10.88 -15.69
CA LYS A 77 -13.61 10.12 -14.74
C LYS A 77 -13.67 8.62 -15.05
N ASN A 78 -13.66 8.25 -16.34
CA ASN A 78 -13.70 6.85 -16.76
C ASN A 78 -12.39 6.07 -16.46
N ALA A 79 -11.31 6.78 -16.18
CA ALA A 79 -10.04 6.21 -15.75
C ALA A 79 -9.93 6.08 -14.20
N ILE A 80 -10.99 6.44 -13.45
CA ILE A 80 -11.00 6.42 -11.99
C ILE A 80 -11.99 5.39 -11.48
N ILE A 81 -11.53 4.53 -10.57
CA ILE A 81 -12.37 3.62 -9.78
C ILE A 81 -12.33 4.09 -8.34
N THR A 82 -13.48 4.44 -7.79
CA THR A 82 -13.62 4.72 -6.36
C THR A 82 -13.99 3.47 -5.61
N VAL A 83 -13.35 3.24 -4.47
CA VAL A 83 -13.57 2.05 -3.64
C VAL A 83 -14.09 2.39 -2.25
N GLU A 84 -14.74 1.41 -1.64
CA GLU A 84 -15.20 1.39 -0.25
C GLU A 84 -14.46 0.29 0.53
N PRO A 85 -14.32 0.39 1.85
CA PRO A 85 -13.75 -0.67 2.67
C PRO A 85 -14.57 -1.96 2.63
N ASN A 86 -13.89 -3.12 2.78
CA ASN A 86 -14.49 -4.48 2.83
C ASN A 86 -15.21 -4.92 1.55
N GLU A 87 -14.84 -4.39 0.40
CA GLU A 87 -15.47 -4.71 -0.87
C GLU A 87 -14.50 -5.43 -1.83
N LYS A 88 -15.07 -6.07 -2.85
CA LYS A 88 -14.33 -6.80 -3.89
C LYS A 88 -14.51 -6.11 -5.23
N TYR A 89 -13.41 -5.99 -5.95
CA TYR A 89 -13.36 -5.27 -7.21
C TYR A 89 -12.55 -6.03 -8.26
N MET A 90 -12.66 -5.55 -9.49
CA MET A 90 -11.80 -5.95 -10.59
C MET A 90 -11.40 -4.73 -11.41
N VAL A 91 -10.12 -4.60 -11.75
CA VAL A 91 -9.58 -3.56 -12.62
C VAL A 91 -8.66 -4.18 -13.65
N GLN A 92 -8.92 -3.93 -14.93
CA GLN A 92 -8.13 -4.47 -16.06
C GLN A 92 -7.83 -5.99 -15.95
N GLY A 93 -8.83 -6.78 -15.48
CA GLY A 93 -8.70 -8.23 -15.29
C GLY A 93 -8.08 -8.66 -13.94
N ILE A 94 -7.55 -7.73 -13.14
CA ILE A 94 -6.95 -8.00 -11.84
C ILE A 94 -8.02 -7.92 -10.75
N LYS A 95 -8.17 -8.99 -9.97
CA LYS A 95 -9.06 -9.05 -8.80
C LYS A 95 -8.36 -8.46 -7.58
N PHE A 96 -9.08 -7.66 -6.82
CA PHE A 96 -8.61 -7.13 -5.55
C PHE A 96 -9.73 -6.94 -4.53
N GLU A 97 -9.35 -6.88 -3.27
CA GLU A 97 -10.23 -6.61 -2.14
C GLU A 97 -9.69 -5.41 -1.37
N THR A 98 -10.55 -4.63 -0.77
CA THR A 98 -10.20 -3.50 0.10
C THR A 98 -10.31 -3.90 1.55
N ILE A 99 -9.27 -3.61 2.33
CA ILE A 99 -9.20 -3.87 3.76
C ILE A 99 -9.21 -2.52 4.47
N PRO A 100 -10.11 -2.26 5.44
CA PRO A 100 -10.10 -1.01 6.19
C PRO A 100 -8.73 -0.74 6.80
N ALA A 101 -8.18 0.46 6.58
CA ALA A 101 -6.93 0.91 7.14
C ALA A 101 -7.17 2.12 8.04
N TYR A 102 -6.93 1.97 9.35
CA TYR A 102 -7.23 3.02 10.33
C TYR A 102 -6.44 2.86 11.63
N ASN A 103 -6.39 3.93 12.42
CA ASN A 103 -5.81 3.92 13.75
C ASN A 103 -6.82 3.46 14.81
N THR A 104 -6.36 2.67 15.77
CA THR A 104 -7.12 2.23 16.95
C THR A 104 -6.81 3.04 18.21
N ASN A 105 -5.59 3.59 18.30
CA ASN A 105 -5.12 4.36 19.47
C ASN A 105 -4.44 5.69 19.10
N LYS A 106 -4.56 6.12 17.83
CA LYS A 106 -4.03 7.38 17.28
C LYS A 106 -5.14 8.09 16.51
N THR A 107 -4.95 9.35 16.12
CA THR A 107 -5.99 10.18 15.48
C THR A 107 -5.69 10.52 14.02
N PHE A 108 -4.58 10.02 13.47
CA PHE A 108 -4.12 10.41 12.12
C PHE A 108 -4.94 9.76 10.99
N HIS A 109 -5.45 8.56 11.24
CA HIS A 109 -6.20 7.76 10.28
C HIS A 109 -7.55 7.32 10.87
N PRO A 110 -8.54 8.24 10.95
CA PRO A 110 -9.87 7.92 11.48
C PRO A 110 -10.58 6.88 10.62
N LYS A 111 -11.27 5.91 11.24
CA LYS A 111 -12.00 4.85 10.53
C LYS A 111 -13.09 5.39 9.60
N GLU A 112 -13.73 6.48 9.98
CA GLU A 112 -14.78 7.17 9.23
C GLU A 112 -14.31 7.76 7.90
N ASN A 113 -13.00 7.94 7.67
CA ASN A 113 -12.47 8.40 6.38
C ASN A 113 -12.65 7.34 5.28
N GLY A 114 -12.88 6.07 5.64
CA GLY A 114 -13.05 4.99 4.68
C GLY A 114 -11.78 4.67 3.88
N TRP A 115 -10.60 4.94 4.43
CA TRP A 115 -9.32 4.64 3.84
C TRP A 115 -9.00 3.15 3.89
N VAL A 116 -8.20 2.67 2.95
CA VAL A 116 -8.05 1.23 2.71
C VAL A 116 -6.60 0.81 2.46
N GLY A 117 -6.30 -0.41 2.88
CA GLY A 117 -5.26 -1.22 2.27
C GLY A 117 -5.87 -2.09 1.16
N TYR A 118 -5.03 -2.75 0.40
CA TYR A 118 -5.42 -3.57 -0.75
C TYR A 118 -4.92 -5.00 -0.63
N SER A 119 -5.78 -5.97 -0.96
CA SER A 119 -5.40 -7.37 -1.18
C SER A 119 -5.54 -7.65 -2.67
N ILE A 120 -4.43 -7.71 -3.41
CA ILE A 120 -4.37 -7.81 -4.88
C ILE A 120 -3.91 -9.22 -5.26
N THR A 121 -4.61 -9.87 -6.19
CA THR A 121 -4.23 -11.20 -6.69
C THR A 121 -3.61 -11.09 -8.09
N LEU A 122 -2.35 -11.52 -8.19
CA LEU A 122 -1.57 -11.55 -9.44
C LEU A 122 -0.89 -12.91 -9.58
N ASP A 123 -1.12 -13.63 -10.69
CA ASP A 123 -0.55 -14.96 -10.95
C ASP A 123 -0.77 -15.93 -9.76
N ASP A 124 -2.00 -15.99 -9.26
CA ASP A 124 -2.41 -16.79 -8.09
C ASP A 124 -1.69 -16.44 -6.77
N ILE A 125 -0.88 -15.38 -6.74
CA ILE A 125 -0.24 -14.86 -5.54
C ILE A 125 -1.06 -13.70 -5.01
N ARG A 126 -1.41 -13.75 -3.72
CA ARG A 126 -2.14 -12.69 -3.04
C ARG A 126 -1.18 -11.77 -2.29
N TYR A 127 -1.17 -10.51 -2.70
CA TYR A 127 -0.38 -9.44 -2.11
C TYR A 127 -1.26 -8.58 -1.21
N TYR A 128 -0.92 -8.46 0.05
CA TYR A 128 -1.56 -7.52 0.98
C TYR A 128 -0.69 -6.29 1.16
N ILE A 129 -1.22 -5.12 0.85
CA ILE A 129 -0.61 -3.81 1.10
C ILE A 129 -1.46 -3.14 2.16
N ALA A 130 -0.91 -2.99 3.37
CA ALA A 130 -1.71 -2.58 4.53
C ALA A 130 -2.22 -1.14 4.47
N GLY A 131 -1.51 -0.24 3.77
CA GLY A 131 -1.69 1.20 3.89
C GLY A 131 -1.26 1.68 5.28
N ASP A 132 -1.70 2.86 5.67
CA ASP A 132 -1.44 3.40 7.00
C ASP A 132 -2.49 2.92 7.99
N THR A 133 -2.09 2.04 8.88
CA THR A 133 -3.00 1.35 9.79
C THR A 133 -2.33 0.95 11.10
N ASP A 134 -3.13 0.79 12.14
CA ASP A 134 -2.78 -0.02 13.32
C ASP A 134 -3.26 -1.46 13.11
N ILE A 135 -3.08 -2.33 14.12
CA ILE A 135 -3.69 -3.66 14.12
C ILE A 135 -5.20 -3.51 14.32
N THR A 136 -5.98 -4.01 13.37
CA THR A 136 -7.44 -3.94 13.37
C THR A 136 -8.07 -5.34 13.35
N GLU A 137 -9.36 -5.44 13.66
CA GLU A 137 -10.07 -6.71 13.54
C GLU A 137 -10.10 -7.24 12.10
N GLU A 138 -10.12 -6.32 11.14
CA GLU A 138 -10.20 -6.65 9.72
C GLU A 138 -8.85 -7.16 9.19
N ASN A 139 -7.74 -6.46 9.50
CA ASN A 139 -6.43 -6.86 8.97
C ASN A 139 -5.88 -8.15 9.60
N ARG A 140 -6.28 -8.50 10.84
CA ARG A 140 -5.98 -9.80 11.46
C ARG A 140 -6.58 -11.01 10.70
N LYS A 141 -7.60 -10.78 9.89
CA LYS A 141 -8.30 -11.83 9.12
C LYS A 141 -7.77 -12.00 7.70
N VAL A 142 -6.85 -11.14 7.28
CA VAL A 142 -6.29 -11.17 5.93
C VAL A 142 -5.55 -12.48 5.68
N LYS A 143 -5.80 -13.05 4.50
CA LYS A 143 -5.05 -14.20 3.99
C LYS A 143 -4.27 -13.77 2.75
N CYS A 144 -2.95 -13.87 2.81
CA CYS A 144 -2.06 -13.44 1.73
C CYS A 144 -0.80 -14.31 1.67
N ASP A 145 -0.12 -14.26 0.54
CA ASP A 145 1.19 -14.90 0.36
C ASP A 145 2.33 -13.92 0.67
N VAL A 146 2.12 -12.65 0.33
CA VAL A 146 3.09 -11.55 0.55
C VAL A 146 2.39 -10.40 1.24
N ALA A 147 2.94 -9.89 2.33
CA ALA A 147 2.41 -8.74 3.06
C ALA A 147 3.40 -7.59 3.07
N PHE A 148 2.92 -6.39 2.75
CA PHE A 148 3.61 -5.11 2.91
C PHE A 148 2.97 -4.37 4.07
N VAL A 149 3.73 -4.11 5.15
CA VAL A 149 3.20 -3.50 6.37
C VAL A 149 4.06 -2.33 6.84
N PRO A 150 3.44 -1.26 7.36
CA PRO A 150 4.17 -0.14 7.92
C PRO A 150 4.90 -0.55 9.21
N VAL A 151 6.12 -0.03 9.40
CA VAL A 151 6.95 -0.32 10.58
C VAL A 151 7.46 0.95 11.29
N GLY A 152 7.14 2.14 10.74
CA GLY A 152 7.72 3.40 11.18
C GLY A 152 7.15 3.95 12.49
N GLY A 153 6.09 3.38 13.05
CA GLY A 153 5.43 3.87 14.25
C GLY A 153 4.79 5.24 14.05
N THR A 154 4.69 6.05 15.09
CA THR A 154 4.10 7.40 15.15
C THR A 154 2.69 7.49 14.56
N TYR A 155 2.52 7.23 13.27
CA TYR A 155 1.25 7.32 12.53
C TYR A 155 0.58 5.97 12.30
N THR A 156 1.36 4.90 12.34
CA THR A 156 0.98 3.54 11.97
C THR A 156 1.45 2.53 13.02
N THR A 157 1.35 1.24 12.75
CA THR A 157 2.06 0.22 13.52
C THR A 157 3.55 0.54 13.61
N ASP A 158 4.13 0.35 14.78
CA ASP A 158 5.58 0.25 14.94
C ASP A 158 6.08 -1.15 14.52
N PHE A 159 7.40 -1.37 14.53
CA PHE A 159 7.99 -2.64 14.10
C PHE A 159 7.55 -3.85 14.94
N LYS A 160 7.20 -3.65 16.23
CA LYS A 160 6.71 -4.72 17.12
C LYS A 160 5.25 -5.08 16.81
N GLU A 161 4.42 -4.06 16.69
CA GLU A 161 3.01 -4.20 16.32
C GLU A 161 2.89 -4.84 14.92
N ALA A 162 3.69 -4.36 13.95
CA ALA A 162 3.76 -4.94 12.61
C ALA A 162 4.16 -6.42 12.64
N ALA A 163 5.19 -6.78 13.42
CA ALA A 163 5.61 -8.17 13.58
C ALA A 163 4.54 -9.03 14.24
N GLN A 164 3.81 -8.48 15.24
CA GLN A 164 2.66 -9.16 15.85
C GLN A 164 1.60 -9.47 14.79
N LEU A 165 1.16 -8.49 14.00
CA LEU A 165 0.17 -8.68 12.94
C LEU A 165 0.62 -9.75 11.93
N ILE A 166 1.86 -9.67 11.47
CA ILE A 166 2.41 -10.60 10.49
C ILE A 166 2.50 -12.02 11.05
N ASN A 167 2.89 -12.18 12.30
CA ASN A 167 2.92 -13.49 12.98
C ASN A 167 1.52 -14.07 13.19
N GLU A 168 0.46 -13.25 13.27
CA GLU A 168 -0.93 -13.69 13.35
C GLU A 168 -1.46 -14.13 11.98
N ILE A 169 -1.24 -13.34 10.92
CA ILE A 169 -1.78 -13.64 9.57
C ILE A 169 -0.94 -14.63 8.77
N GLN A 170 0.32 -14.85 9.15
CA GLN A 170 1.25 -15.86 8.63
C GLN A 170 1.39 -15.89 7.09
N PRO A 171 1.79 -14.79 6.44
CA PRO A 171 2.14 -14.82 5.04
C PRO A 171 3.44 -15.62 4.84
N LYS A 172 3.72 -16.03 3.59
CA LYS A 172 5.03 -16.63 3.24
C LYS A 172 6.17 -15.61 3.29
N ILE A 173 5.86 -14.37 2.88
CA ILE A 173 6.83 -13.26 2.77
C ILE A 173 6.25 -12.02 3.44
N ALA A 174 7.07 -11.33 4.22
CA ALA A 174 6.75 -10.04 4.81
C ALA A 174 7.77 -8.98 4.42
N VAL A 175 7.29 -7.81 4.01
CA VAL A 175 8.10 -6.68 3.54
C VAL A 175 7.75 -5.44 4.37
N PRO A 176 8.70 -4.89 5.13
CA PRO A 176 8.49 -3.64 5.85
C PRO A 176 8.45 -2.45 4.88
N ILE A 177 7.52 -1.54 5.11
CA ILE A 177 7.35 -0.27 4.40
C ILE A 177 7.15 0.87 5.40
N HIS A 178 6.93 2.10 4.92
CA HIS A 178 6.62 3.29 5.72
C HIS A 178 7.72 3.60 6.74
N TYR A 179 8.97 3.65 6.29
CA TYR A 179 10.14 4.01 7.11
C TYR A 179 11.21 4.72 6.27
N GLY A 180 12.18 5.33 6.93
CA GLY A 180 13.39 5.88 6.32
C GLY A 180 13.22 7.16 5.49
N SER A 181 12.03 7.77 5.45
CA SER A 181 11.75 9.01 4.74
C SER A 181 10.97 10.01 5.58
N VAL A 182 9.69 9.80 5.80
CA VAL A 182 8.81 10.69 6.59
C VAL A 182 8.94 10.36 8.09
N VAL A 183 8.94 9.09 8.42
CA VAL A 183 9.00 8.54 9.78
C VAL A 183 9.75 7.21 9.75
N GLY A 184 10.12 6.73 10.93
CA GLY A 184 10.83 5.45 11.09
C GLY A 184 12.26 5.47 10.55
N THR A 185 12.97 4.39 10.81
CA THR A 185 14.38 4.22 10.48
C THR A 185 14.62 2.89 9.78
N LYS A 186 15.79 2.71 9.17
CA LYS A 186 16.24 1.41 8.63
C LYS A 186 16.35 0.35 9.73
N GLN A 187 16.61 0.78 10.96
CA GLN A 187 16.69 -0.12 12.10
C GLN A 187 15.33 -0.75 12.41
N ASP A 188 14.22 0.02 12.30
CA ASP A 188 12.88 -0.51 12.50
C ASP A 188 12.56 -1.67 11.55
N ALA A 189 12.94 -1.54 10.27
CA ALA A 189 12.79 -2.62 9.29
C ALA A 189 13.62 -3.87 9.64
N THR A 190 14.84 -3.68 10.13
CA THR A 190 15.70 -4.77 10.56
C THR A 190 15.16 -5.47 11.81
N ASP A 191 14.69 -4.69 12.77
CA ASP A 191 14.16 -5.21 14.03
C ASP A 191 12.79 -5.89 13.82
N PHE A 192 11.96 -5.38 12.90
CA PHE A 192 10.77 -6.08 12.44
C PHE A 192 11.07 -7.51 11.97
N ILE A 193 12.06 -7.67 11.07
CA ILE A 193 12.41 -9.00 10.54
C ILE A 193 12.87 -9.96 11.63
N LYS A 194 13.62 -9.49 12.63
CA LYS A 194 14.09 -10.33 13.75
C LYS A 194 12.96 -10.89 14.62
N LEU A 195 11.80 -10.22 14.62
CA LEU A 195 10.62 -10.61 15.41
C LEU A 195 9.65 -11.56 14.67
N LEU A 196 9.91 -11.82 13.39
CA LEU A 196 9.04 -12.71 12.61
C LEU A 196 9.23 -14.18 13.00
N ASN A 197 8.16 -14.94 12.95
CA ASN A 197 8.21 -16.40 13.11
C ASN A 197 9.13 -17.01 12.04
N PRO A 198 9.88 -18.09 12.37
CA PRO A 198 10.84 -18.71 11.44
C PRO A 198 10.26 -19.20 10.11
N SER A 199 8.94 -19.44 10.07
CA SER A 199 8.21 -19.83 8.85
C SER A 199 7.98 -18.69 7.86
N ILE A 200 8.17 -17.43 8.29
CA ILE A 200 7.91 -16.23 7.50
C ILE A 200 9.22 -15.64 7.02
N LYS A 201 9.37 -15.49 5.70
CA LYS A 201 10.55 -14.86 5.13
C LYS A 201 10.42 -13.32 5.14
N GLY A 202 11.17 -12.64 6.01
CA GLY A 202 11.29 -11.18 5.98
C GLY A 202 12.24 -10.71 4.88
N ILE A 203 11.85 -9.71 4.08
CA ILE A 203 12.67 -9.17 2.99
C ILE A 203 12.62 -7.64 3.01
N ILE A 204 13.77 -6.99 3.07
CA ILE A 204 13.90 -5.54 2.86
C ILE A 204 14.07 -5.29 1.36
N LEU A 205 13.07 -4.68 0.73
CA LEU A 205 13.08 -4.35 -0.71
C LEU A 205 13.44 -2.89 -0.99
N MET A 206 13.30 -1.99 -0.02
CA MET A 206 13.62 -0.57 -0.22
C MET A 206 15.14 -0.44 -0.39
N LYS A 207 15.54 -0.01 -1.58
CA LYS A 207 16.93 0.31 -1.89
C LYS A 207 17.36 1.56 -1.10
N GLN A 208 18.55 1.50 -0.58
CA GLN A 208 19.16 2.61 0.18
C GLN A 208 19.64 3.70 -0.77
#